data_2ca2c8bfa924b9de091e723fb0048794
#
_entry.id   2ca2c8bfa924b9de091e723fb0048794
#
_cell.length_a   1.000
_cell.length_b   1.000
_cell.length_c   1.000
_cell.angle_alpha   90.00
_cell.angle_beta   90.00
_cell.angle_gamma   90.00
#
_symmetry.space_group_name_H-M   'P 1'
#
loop_
_entity.id
_entity.type
_entity.pdbx_description
1 polymer ?
#
loop_
_entity_poly.entity_id
_entity_poly.type
_entity_poly.pdbx_seq_one_letter_code
_entity_poly.pdbx_strand_id
1 'polypeptide(L)'
;MLVLIVYDIPDDKRRQKLATFLEGYGRRVQFSVFECFISLPQMKKLYEKVKKQVKPSEDNVRFYWITADCLTKAYTIGSEPPQPPPDVYIV
;
A
#
# COMPACT_ATOMS: atom_id res chain seq x y z
N MET A 1 2.26 -11.65 -2.57
CA MET A 1 3.36 -10.71 -2.64
C MET A 1 3.02 -9.42 -1.92
N LEU A 2 4.00 -8.70 -1.43
CA LEU A 2 3.77 -7.46 -0.71
C LEU A 2 3.98 -6.27 -1.64
N VAL A 3 2.99 -5.37 -1.65
CA VAL A 3 3.11 -4.07 -2.30
C VAL A 3 3.16 -3.01 -1.23
N LEU A 4 4.22 -2.22 -1.23
CA LEU A 4 4.36 -1.09 -0.34
C LEU A 4 3.89 0.15 -1.09
N ILE A 5 2.92 0.86 -0.51
CA ILE A 5 2.40 2.09 -1.10
C ILE A 5 2.76 3.26 -0.19
N VAL A 6 3.52 4.19 -0.75
CA VAL A 6 4.02 5.36 -0.02
C VAL A 6 3.53 6.60 -0.74
N TYR A 7 2.94 7.53 -0.02
CA TYR A 7 2.40 8.72 -0.66
C TYR A 7 2.69 9.99 0.13
N ASP A 8 2.70 11.09 -0.60
CA ASP A 8 2.82 12.44 -0.06
C ASP A 8 1.80 13.30 -0.79
N ILE A 9 0.73 13.67 -0.08
CA ILE A 9 -0.40 14.42 -0.64
C ILE A 9 -0.65 15.64 0.26
N PRO A 10 -0.38 16.85 -0.22
CA PRO A 10 -0.55 18.06 0.58
C PRO A 10 -1.99 18.35 0.97
N ASP A 11 -2.95 18.05 0.08
CA ASP A 11 -4.36 18.32 0.35
C ASP A 11 -4.94 17.34 1.35
N ASP A 12 -5.47 17.85 2.46
CA ASP A 12 -5.98 17.02 3.55
C ASP A 12 -7.11 16.10 3.12
N LYS A 13 -8.05 16.62 2.35
CA LYS A 13 -9.23 15.82 1.93
C LYS A 13 -8.82 14.70 0.98
N ARG A 14 -7.98 15.02 0.01
CA ARG A 14 -7.49 14.03 -0.94
C ARG A 14 -6.66 12.96 -0.24
N ARG A 15 -5.79 13.37 0.70
CA ARG A 15 -4.95 12.46 1.46
C ARG A 15 -5.80 11.51 2.28
N GLN A 16 -6.79 12.03 2.98
CA GLN A 16 -7.67 11.21 3.82
C GLN A 16 -8.52 10.26 2.99
N LYS A 17 -9.02 10.73 1.86
CA LYS A 17 -9.81 9.89 0.97
C LYS A 17 -8.97 8.73 0.43
N LEU A 18 -7.74 8.98 0.06
CA LEU A 18 -6.85 7.92 -0.40
C LEU A 18 -6.56 6.92 0.72
N ALA A 19 -6.28 7.40 1.93
CA ALA A 19 -6.02 6.51 3.07
C ALA A 19 -7.22 5.59 3.33
N THR A 20 -8.42 6.15 3.36
CA THR A 20 -9.64 5.37 3.57
C THR A 20 -9.82 4.32 2.46
N PHE A 21 -9.55 4.70 1.22
CA PHE A 21 -9.64 3.78 0.09
C PHE A 21 -8.63 2.64 0.22
N LEU A 22 -7.39 2.96 0.59
CA LEU A 22 -6.33 1.95 0.71
C LEU A 22 -6.55 0.99 1.89
N GLU A 23 -7.30 1.39 2.90
CA GLU A 23 -7.65 0.51 4.01
C GLU A 23 -8.42 -0.72 3.55
N GLY A 24 -9.10 -0.64 2.42
CA GLY A 24 -9.77 -1.80 1.83
C GLY A 24 -8.83 -2.76 1.13
N TYR A 25 -7.57 -2.42 0.95
CA TYR A 25 -6.60 -3.23 0.22
C TYR A 25 -5.43 -3.69 1.08
N GLY A 26 -5.15 -3.00 2.17
CA GLY A 26 -4.01 -3.34 2.97
C GLY A 26 -4.03 -2.71 4.35
N ARG A 27 -2.88 -2.76 5.00
CA ARG A 27 -2.71 -2.33 6.37
C ARG A 27 -1.86 -1.07 6.43
N ARG A 28 -2.35 -0.05 7.14
CA ARG A 28 -1.61 1.17 7.36
C ARG A 28 -0.53 0.92 8.41
N VAL A 29 0.73 1.12 8.06
CA VAL A 29 1.85 0.87 8.97
C VAL A 29 2.55 2.15 9.40
N GLN A 30 2.39 3.21 8.62
CA GLN A 30 2.87 4.55 8.94
C GLN A 30 1.80 5.54 8.46
N PHE A 31 1.91 6.80 8.83
CA PHE A 31 0.90 7.79 8.48
C PHE A 31 0.52 7.76 7.00
N SER A 32 1.50 7.65 6.12
CA SER A 32 1.28 7.64 4.67
C SER A 32 1.94 6.43 4.00
N VAL A 33 1.92 5.28 4.69
CA VAL A 33 2.50 4.04 4.18
C VAL A 33 1.54 2.89 4.44
N PHE A 34 1.24 2.14 3.36
CA PHE A 34 0.39 0.95 3.42
C PHE A 34 1.16 -0.26 2.94
N GLU A 35 0.91 -1.40 3.59
CA GLU A 35 1.41 -2.71 3.16
C GLU A 35 0.22 -3.50 2.67
N CYS A 36 0.24 -3.90 1.38
CA CYS A 36 -0.85 -4.61 0.74
C CYS A 36 -0.35 -5.94 0.20
N PHE A 37 -0.94 -7.04 0.68
CA PHE A 37 -0.60 -8.37 0.18
C PHE A 37 -1.54 -8.69 -0.99
N ILE A 38 -1.11 -8.34 -2.17
CA ILE A 38 -1.90 -8.47 -3.41
C ILE A 38 -1.04 -9.02 -4.53
N SER A 39 -1.71 -9.53 -5.56
CA SER A 39 -1.03 -10.04 -6.76
C SER A 39 -0.61 -8.89 -7.67
N LEU A 40 0.24 -9.20 -8.65
CA LEU A 40 0.65 -8.19 -9.64
C LEU A 40 -0.53 -7.65 -10.44
N PRO A 41 -1.46 -8.49 -10.93
CA PRO A 41 -2.66 -7.95 -11.60
C PRO A 41 -3.50 -7.05 -10.70
N GLN A 42 -3.62 -7.40 -9.41
CA GLN A 42 -4.35 -6.56 -8.45
C GLN A 42 -3.63 -5.23 -8.23
N MET A 43 -2.31 -5.24 -8.17
CA MET A 43 -1.54 -4.01 -8.03
C MET A 43 -1.76 -3.09 -9.23
N LYS A 44 -1.79 -3.65 -10.43
CA LYS A 44 -2.04 -2.84 -11.64
C LYS A 44 -3.41 -2.21 -11.63
N LYS A 45 -4.43 -2.95 -11.20
CA LYS A 45 -5.78 -2.41 -11.06
C LYS A 45 -5.86 -1.33 -9.99
N LEU A 46 -5.19 -1.58 -8.86
CA LEU A 46 -5.14 -0.61 -7.76
C LEU A 46 -4.46 0.68 -8.20
N TYR A 47 -3.36 0.56 -8.92
CA TYR A 47 -2.65 1.70 -9.47
C TYR A 47 -3.57 2.58 -10.33
N GLU A 48 -4.36 1.96 -11.22
CA GLU A 48 -5.27 2.71 -12.07
C GLU A 48 -6.35 3.43 -11.26
N LYS A 49 -6.84 2.80 -10.20
CA LYS A 49 -7.84 3.42 -9.32
C LYS A 49 -7.26 4.57 -8.52
N VAL A 50 -6.05 4.42 -7.98
CA VAL A 50 -5.36 5.48 -7.24
C VAL A 50 -5.05 6.65 -8.14
N LYS A 51 -4.62 6.38 -9.37
CA LYS A 51 -4.30 7.39 -10.36
C LYS A 51 -5.46 8.36 -10.58
N LYS A 52 -6.69 7.88 -10.48
CA LYS A 52 -7.90 8.71 -10.66
C LYS A 52 -8.24 9.54 -9.42
N GLN A 53 -7.64 9.23 -8.28
CA GLN A 53 -7.96 9.90 -7.03
C GLN A 53 -6.96 10.98 -6.65
N VAL A 54 -5.83 11.04 -7.33
CA VAL A 54 -4.76 11.97 -7.00
C VAL A 54 -4.56 13.01 -8.09
N LYS A 55 -3.84 14.05 -7.73
CA LYS A 55 -3.53 15.14 -8.63
C LYS A 55 -2.02 15.13 -8.91
N PRO A 56 -1.58 14.57 -10.04
CA PRO A 56 -0.16 14.34 -10.29
C PRO A 56 0.72 15.59 -10.21
N SER A 57 0.14 16.77 -10.40
CA SER A 57 0.91 18.02 -10.31
C SER A 57 1.25 18.41 -8.87
N GLU A 58 0.58 17.82 -7.87
CA GLU A 58 0.79 18.15 -6.46
C GLU A 58 1.09 16.93 -5.61
N ASP A 59 0.58 15.78 -6.02
CA ASP A 59 0.60 14.56 -5.21
C ASP A 59 1.68 13.60 -5.70
N ASN A 60 2.19 12.81 -4.77
CA ASN A 60 3.20 11.81 -5.05
C ASN A 60 2.74 10.49 -4.45
N VAL A 61 2.68 9.43 -5.25
CA VAL A 61 2.35 8.08 -4.78
C VAL A 61 3.33 7.11 -5.41
N ARG A 62 3.90 6.23 -4.59
CA ARG A 62 4.86 5.23 -5.04
C ARG A 62 4.39 3.85 -4.68
N PHE A 63 4.53 2.91 -5.62
CA PHE A 63 4.21 1.51 -5.44
C PHE A 63 5.50 0.71 -5.57
N TYR A 64 5.84 -0.04 -4.53
CA TYR A 64 7.02 -0.91 -4.55
C TYR A 64 6.57 -2.35 -4.44
N TRP A 65 7.07 -3.18 -5.35
CA TRP A 65 6.76 -4.60 -5.37
C TRP A 65 7.86 -5.36 -4.63
N ILE A 66 7.49 -6.05 -3.57
CA ILE A 66 8.44 -6.81 -2.75
C ILE A 66 8.13 -8.29 -2.90
N THR A 67 9.10 -9.03 -3.44
CA THR A 67 8.94 -10.47 -3.64
C THR A 67 8.94 -11.21 -2.31
N ALA A 68 8.42 -12.45 -2.31
CA ALA A 68 8.39 -13.28 -1.11
C ALA A 68 9.80 -13.51 -0.55
N ASP A 69 10.78 -13.67 -1.43
CA ASP A 69 12.16 -13.87 -1.02
C ASP A 69 12.72 -12.64 -0.29
N CYS A 70 12.48 -11.45 -0.83
CA CYS A 70 12.93 -10.21 -0.19
C CYS A 70 12.15 -9.94 1.10
N LEU A 71 10.89 -10.34 1.15
CA LEU A 71 10.07 -10.14 2.34
C LEU A 71 10.62 -10.87 3.56
N THR A 72 11.21 -12.04 3.37
CA THR A 72 11.83 -12.79 4.48
C THR A 72 13.03 -12.07 5.08
N LYS A 73 13.56 -11.07 4.38
CA LYS A 73 14.70 -10.29 4.82
C LYS A 73 14.30 -8.94 5.43
N ALA A 74 13.01 -8.70 5.63
CA ALA A 74 12.53 -7.47 6.24
C ALA A 74 12.86 -7.44 7.73
N TYR A 75 13.39 -6.32 8.19
CA TYR A 75 13.71 -6.10 9.59
C TYR A 75 12.88 -4.95 10.12
N THR A 76 12.35 -5.09 11.33
CA THR A 76 11.57 -4.04 11.96
C THR A 76 12.08 -3.75 13.36
N ILE A 77 11.90 -2.52 13.79
CA ILE A 77 12.20 -2.09 15.15
C ILE A 77 11.00 -1.30 15.64
N GLY A 78 10.44 -1.71 16.75
CA GLY A 78 9.28 -1.02 17.32
C GLY A 78 7.95 -1.35 16.65
N SER A 79 7.93 -2.33 15.76
CA SER A 79 6.71 -2.78 15.09
C SER A 79 6.85 -4.24 14.70
N GLU A 80 5.72 -4.89 14.40
CA GLU A 80 5.72 -6.25 13.92
C GLU A 80 6.16 -6.30 12.46
N PRO A 81 6.77 -7.42 12.01
CA PRO A 81 7.08 -7.58 10.60
C PRO A 81 5.81 -7.61 9.76
N PRO A 82 5.93 -7.37 8.45
CA PRO A 82 4.77 -7.43 7.55
C PRO A 82 4.08 -8.79 7.65
N GLN A 83 2.75 -8.77 7.77
CA GLN A 83 1.97 -10.00 7.90
C GLN A 83 0.77 -9.97 6.97
N PRO A 84 0.53 -11.03 6.20
CA PRO A 84 -0.66 -11.11 5.38
C PRO A 84 -1.90 -11.27 6.25
N PRO A 85 -3.07 -10.81 5.78
CA PRO A 85 -4.33 -11.08 6.47
C PRO A 85 -4.59 -12.57 6.57
N PRO A 86 -5.30 -13.02 7.62
CA PRO A 86 -5.52 -14.46 7.83
C PRO A 86 -6.20 -15.18 6.67
N ASP A 87 -7.10 -14.51 5.97
CA ASP A 87 -7.88 -15.14 4.89
C ASP A 87 -7.20 -15.08 3.52
N VAL A 88 -5.99 -14.55 3.43
CA VAL A 88 -5.26 -14.52 2.16
C VAL A 88 -5.00 -15.93 1.62
N TYR A 89 -4.93 -16.91 2.50
CA TYR A 89 -4.62 -18.28 2.12
C TYR A 89 -5.82 -19.12 1.76
N ILE A 90 -7.00 -18.60 1.90
CA ILE A 90 -8.23 -19.34 1.68
C ILE A 90 -8.64 -19.31 0.20
N VAL A 91 -8.07 -18.42 -0.52
CA VAL A 91 -8.45 -18.20 -1.92
C VAL A 91 -7.80 -19.19 -2.88
#